data_d4372390c4bfeb06d7f82bd5a1e3bb97
#
_entry.id   d4372390c4bfeb06d7f82bd5a1e3bb97
#
_cell.length_a   1.000
_cell.length_b   1.000
_cell.length_c   1.000
_cell.angle_alpha   90.00
_cell.angle_beta   90.00
_cell.angle_gamma   90.00
#
_symmetry.space_group_name_H-M   'P 1'
#
loop_
_entity.id
_entity.type
_entity.pdbx_description
1 polymer ?
#
loop_
_entity_poly.entity_id
_entity_poly.type
_entity_poly.pdbx_seq_one_letter_code
_entity_poly.pdbx_strand_id
1 'polypeptide(L)'
;MQSIANLPVIGLDLAKSVFQLHIVDAETGEIQRRQIKRARLTEFFAKCVPSLVAMEACGASHHWARTIRQLGHEVKLLPAQHVKAFLLRDKTDAMDAQAIWVAAQQPHIQAVSVKTERQQACMALHGMRRQLMKMRVMQTNALRGILAEFGIAMPVGHKQLLKTIQGELARAQQLDLLPADLVISVQEQIKRINGLQSDIDSIAQRLLFMIREDRQMQAIRQIPGVGELGASALVAAVGDFSAFKSGRQFASRVGLTPRQVGTGGKTQQLGISKRGDSYLRTLLIAGARAVIAKSTKSKWIELLLERRHYNVVVVALANKIARTAWAVLAKGAAFDQAKWNPAKCGA
;
A
#
# COMPACT_ATOMS: atom_id res chain seq x y z
N MET A 1 6.54 34.07 -7.13
CA MET A 1 5.82 32.93 -6.52
C MET A 1 4.99 33.48 -5.39
N GLN A 2 3.65 33.50 -5.52
CA GLN A 2 2.78 33.85 -4.41
C GLN A 2 2.97 32.81 -3.29
N SER A 3 3.07 33.27 -2.05
CA SER A 3 3.16 32.40 -0.88
C SER A 3 1.89 31.53 -0.81
N ILE A 4 2.03 30.22 -0.65
CA ILE A 4 0.93 29.26 -0.51
C ILE A 4 -0.03 29.66 0.63
N ALA A 5 0.44 30.46 1.59
CA ALA A 5 -0.32 30.94 2.73
C ALA A 5 -1.51 31.88 2.37
N ASN A 6 -1.54 32.46 1.16
CA ASN A 6 -2.54 33.43 0.74
C ASN A 6 -3.48 32.95 -0.37
N LEU A 7 -3.44 31.65 -0.73
CA LEU A 7 -4.36 31.13 -1.74
C LEU A 7 -5.73 30.80 -1.15
N PRO A 8 -6.83 31.12 -1.87
CA PRO A 8 -8.17 30.64 -1.50
C PRO A 8 -8.17 29.11 -1.38
N VAL A 9 -8.81 28.59 -0.35
CA VAL A 9 -8.88 27.14 -0.12
C VAL A 9 -10.21 26.59 -0.60
N ILE A 10 -10.17 25.56 -1.43
CA ILE A 10 -11.34 24.83 -1.93
C ILE A 10 -11.29 23.39 -1.41
N GLY A 11 -12.30 22.99 -0.66
CA GLY A 11 -12.53 21.58 -0.32
C GLY A 11 -13.31 20.90 -1.45
N LEU A 12 -12.74 19.86 -2.04
CA LEU A 12 -13.33 19.12 -3.15
C LEU A 12 -13.55 17.65 -2.76
N ASP A 13 -14.81 17.26 -2.65
CA ASP A 13 -15.18 15.85 -2.51
C ASP A 13 -15.42 15.21 -3.85
N LEU A 14 -14.76 14.05 -4.08
CA LEU A 14 -14.74 13.34 -5.35
C LEU A 14 -15.74 12.18 -5.35
N ALA A 15 -16.82 12.31 -6.07
CA ALA A 15 -17.79 11.26 -6.31
C ALA A 15 -17.68 10.66 -7.74
N LYS A 16 -18.57 9.75 -8.09
CA LYS A 16 -18.57 9.10 -9.42
C LYS A 16 -18.96 10.06 -10.54
N SER A 17 -20.00 10.84 -10.33
CA SER A 17 -20.65 11.64 -11.39
C SER A 17 -20.74 13.13 -11.07
N VAL A 18 -20.94 13.49 -9.83
CA VAL A 18 -21.12 14.88 -9.37
C VAL A 18 -20.16 15.13 -8.19
N PHE A 19 -19.40 16.18 -8.27
CA PHE A 19 -18.44 16.59 -7.24
C PHE A 19 -19.04 17.71 -6.38
N GLN A 20 -18.67 17.70 -5.10
CA GLN A 20 -19.07 18.74 -4.15
C GLN A 20 -17.89 19.65 -3.85
N LEU A 21 -18.13 20.94 -3.89
CA LEU A 21 -17.15 21.95 -3.55
C LEU A 21 -17.62 22.75 -2.33
N HIS A 22 -16.69 22.96 -1.42
CA HIS A 22 -16.84 23.89 -0.30
C HIS A 22 -15.78 24.98 -0.46
N ILE A 23 -16.24 26.20 -0.71
CA ILE A 23 -15.40 27.37 -0.98
C ILE A 23 -15.73 28.39 0.09
N VAL A 24 -14.72 28.96 0.73
CA VAL A 24 -14.88 30.05 1.67
C VAL A 24 -14.13 31.25 1.12
N ASP A 25 -14.83 32.34 0.94
CA ASP A 25 -14.23 33.61 0.56
C ASP A 25 -13.30 34.10 1.67
N ALA A 26 -12.07 34.45 1.34
CA ALA A 26 -11.05 34.78 2.33
C ALA A 26 -11.27 36.18 2.96
N GLU A 27 -11.99 37.08 2.27
CA GLU A 27 -12.23 38.47 2.74
C GLU A 27 -13.54 38.59 3.51
N THR A 28 -14.61 37.98 2.97
CA THR A 28 -15.95 38.10 3.52
C THR A 28 -16.36 36.97 4.47
N GLY A 29 -15.68 35.84 4.40
CA GLY A 29 -16.04 34.60 5.09
C GLY A 29 -17.30 33.92 4.53
N GLU A 30 -17.82 34.37 3.38
CA GLU A 30 -19.00 33.79 2.75
C GLU A 30 -18.72 32.36 2.30
N ILE A 31 -19.63 31.42 2.62
CA ILE A 31 -19.54 30.01 2.29
C ILE A 31 -20.35 29.74 1.02
N GLN A 32 -19.67 29.30 -0.02
CA GLN A 32 -20.29 28.83 -1.26
C GLN A 32 -20.19 27.32 -1.35
N ARG A 33 -21.33 26.64 -1.48
CA ARG A 33 -21.44 25.21 -1.73
C ARG A 33 -21.88 25.01 -3.18
N ARG A 34 -21.10 24.26 -3.97
CA ARG A 34 -21.39 24.03 -5.40
C ARG A 34 -21.34 22.56 -5.73
N GLN A 35 -22.27 22.15 -6.58
CA GLN A 35 -22.28 20.85 -7.21
C GLN A 35 -21.81 20.98 -8.66
N ILE A 36 -20.82 20.19 -9.07
CA ILE A 36 -20.28 20.24 -10.43
C ILE A 36 -20.28 18.84 -11.01
N LYS A 37 -20.88 18.70 -12.20
CA LYS A 37 -20.82 17.46 -12.97
C LYS A 37 -19.35 17.16 -13.34
N ARG A 38 -18.96 15.91 -13.25
CA ARG A 38 -17.59 15.45 -13.56
C ARG A 38 -17.03 16.02 -14.87
N ALA A 39 -17.83 16.06 -15.94
CA ALA A 39 -17.42 16.57 -17.24
C ALA A 39 -17.11 18.07 -17.27
N ARG A 40 -17.62 18.84 -16.31
CA ARG A 40 -17.42 20.30 -16.23
C ARG A 40 -16.36 20.74 -15.22
N LEU A 41 -15.74 19.82 -14.49
CA LEU A 41 -14.78 20.17 -13.44
C LEU A 41 -13.55 20.88 -13.99
N THR A 42 -13.01 20.41 -15.12
CA THR A 42 -11.85 21.03 -15.79
C THR A 42 -12.17 22.45 -16.25
N GLU A 43 -13.34 22.66 -16.87
CA GLU A 43 -13.79 23.99 -17.30
C GLU A 43 -13.97 24.95 -16.11
N PHE A 44 -14.50 24.45 -15.01
CA PHE A 44 -14.66 25.22 -13.78
C PHE A 44 -13.32 25.71 -13.25
N PHE A 45 -12.35 24.81 -13.05
CA PHE A 45 -11.04 25.19 -12.52
C PHE A 45 -10.24 26.05 -13.50
N ALA A 46 -10.40 25.87 -14.81
CA ALA A 46 -9.74 26.74 -15.81
C ALA A 46 -10.18 28.23 -15.71
N LYS A 47 -11.37 28.48 -15.14
CA LYS A 47 -11.93 29.84 -14.94
C LYS A 47 -11.71 30.38 -13.52
N CYS A 48 -11.26 29.54 -12.58
CA CYS A 48 -11.01 29.96 -11.20
C CYS A 48 -9.67 30.65 -11.05
N VAL A 49 -9.59 31.57 -10.11
CA VAL A 49 -8.30 32.13 -9.68
C VAL A 49 -7.44 31.01 -9.07
N PRO A 50 -6.08 31.09 -9.17
CA PRO A 50 -5.20 30.13 -8.55
C PRO A 50 -5.58 29.92 -7.08
N SER A 51 -5.80 28.63 -6.70
CA SER A 51 -6.35 28.27 -5.40
C SER A 51 -5.65 27.03 -4.86
N LEU A 52 -5.71 26.80 -3.55
CA LEU A 52 -5.34 25.54 -2.93
C LEU A 52 -6.54 24.58 -2.94
N VAL A 53 -6.52 23.57 -3.79
CA VAL A 53 -7.58 22.56 -3.89
C VAL A 53 -7.24 21.36 -3.03
N ALA A 54 -8.01 21.16 -1.97
CA ALA A 54 -7.87 20.03 -1.07
C ALA A 54 -8.83 18.90 -1.45
N MET A 55 -8.36 17.66 -1.44
CA MET A 55 -9.14 16.46 -1.74
C MET A 55 -8.78 15.32 -0.79
N GLU A 56 -9.74 14.44 -0.50
CA GLU A 56 -9.42 13.18 0.15
C GLU A 56 -8.64 12.27 -0.79
N ALA A 57 -7.62 11.58 -0.28
CA ALA A 57 -6.83 10.60 -1.03
C ALA A 57 -7.63 9.31 -1.27
N CYS A 58 -8.47 9.32 -2.29
CA CYS A 58 -9.32 8.22 -2.75
C CYS A 58 -8.89 7.70 -4.13
N GLY A 59 -9.66 6.76 -4.71
CA GLY A 59 -9.32 6.11 -5.98
C GLY A 59 -9.12 7.03 -7.19
N ALA A 60 -9.84 8.15 -7.30
CA ALA A 60 -9.73 9.09 -8.41
C ALA A 60 -8.85 10.31 -8.13
N SER A 61 -8.43 10.52 -6.87
CA SER A 61 -7.79 11.76 -6.41
C SER A 61 -6.49 12.10 -7.12
N HIS A 62 -5.65 11.12 -7.41
CA HIS A 62 -4.36 11.36 -8.09
C HIS A 62 -4.53 11.86 -9.52
N HIS A 63 -5.53 11.36 -10.27
CA HIS A 63 -5.84 11.86 -11.61
C HIS A 63 -6.27 13.33 -11.53
N TRP A 64 -7.27 13.63 -10.69
CA TRP A 64 -7.75 15.00 -10.54
C TRP A 64 -6.70 15.94 -9.98
N ALA A 65 -5.85 15.47 -9.08
CA ALA A 65 -4.73 16.26 -8.56
C ALA A 65 -3.76 16.69 -9.66
N ARG A 66 -3.42 15.81 -10.60
CA ARG A 66 -2.58 16.16 -11.74
C ARG A 66 -3.28 17.12 -12.69
N THR A 67 -4.54 16.83 -13.04
CA THR A 67 -5.33 17.70 -13.93
C THR A 67 -5.48 19.11 -13.36
N ILE A 68 -5.81 19.24 -12.08
CA ILE A 68 -6.00 20.54 -11.42
C ILE A 68 -4.67 21.31 -11.31
N ARG A 69 -3.55 20.61 -11.04
CA ARG A 69 -2.21 21.22 -11.06
C ARG A 69 -1.84 21.77 -12.44
N GLN A 70 -2.18 21.07 -13.52
CA GLN A 70 -1.94 21.53 -14.89
C GLN A 70 -2.72 22.81 -15.23
N LEU A 71 -3.82 23.08 -14.52
CA LEU A 71 -4.61 24.30 -14.64
C LEU A 71 -4.10 25.46 -13.76
N GLY A 72 -2.95 25.30 -13.10
CA GLY A 72 -2.30 26.37 -12.33
C GLY A 72 -2.72 26.43 -10.84
N HIS A 73 -3.41 25.42 -10.32
CA HIS A 73 -3.78 25.36 -8.89
C HIS A 73 -2.79 24.54 -8.08
N GLU A 74 -2.66 24.87 -6.80
CA GLU A 74 -2.01 24.00 -5.83
C GLU A 74 -2.96 22.90 -5.36
N VAL A 75 -2.43 21.70 -5.09
CA VAL A 75 -3.27 20.57 -4.68
C VAL A 75 -2.71 19.90 -3.43
N LYS A 76 -3.60 19.69 -2.44
CA LYS A 76 -3.31 18.99 -1.19
C LYS A 76 -4.18 17.74 -1.07
N LEU A 77 -3.58 16.54 -1.21
CA LEU A 77 -4.27 15.28 -0.96
C LEU A 77 -4.20 14.93 0.53
N LEU A 78 -5.34 14.72 1.16
CA LEU A 78 -5.46 14.45 2.59
C LEU A 78 -5.75 12.97 2.85
N PRO A 79 -5.07 12.33 3.83
CA PRO A 79 -5.41 10.96 4.20
C PRO A 79 -6.84 10.87 4.74
N ALA A 80 -7.64 9.93 4.21
CA ALA A 80 -9.04 9.72 4.57
C ALA A 80 -9.29 9.63 6.09
N GLN A 81 -8.40 8.94 6.82
CA GLN A 81 -8.49 8.80 8.27
C GLN A 81 -8.42 10.14 9.04
N HIS A 82 -7.76 11.14 8.49
CA HIS A 82 -7.67 12.47 9.10
C HIS A 82 -8.85 13.35 8.72
N VAL A 83 -9.38 13.25 7.50
CA VAL A 83 -10.59 13.96 7.07
C VAL A 83 -11.78 13.50 7.89
N LYS A 84 -11.90 12.19 8.13
CA LYS A 84 -13.00 11.58 8.90
C LYS A 84 -13.16 12.18 10.31
N ALA A 85 -12.10 12.68 10.92
CA ALA A 85 -12.15 13.32 12.24
C ALA A 85 -12.92 14.65 12.26
N PHE A 86 -13.16 15.26 11.10
CA PHE A 86 -13.86 16.54 10.94
C PHE A 86 -15.27 16.39 10.37
N LEU A 87 -15.73 15.15 10.14
CA LEU A 87 -17.11 14.88 9.75
C LEU A 87 -18.03 15.11 10.95
N LEU A 88 -18.98 16.02 10.79
CA LEU A 88 -20.07 16.22 11.74
C LEU A 88 -21.14 15.12 11.55
N ARG A 89 -22.12 15.05 12.47
CA ARG A 89 -23.04 13.91 12.68
C ARG A 89 -23.74 13.37 11.44
N ASP A 90 -24.15 14.22 10.50
CA ASP A 90 -24.91 13.80 9.32
C ASP A 90 -23.98 13.68 8.10
N LYS A 91 -23.84 12.46 7.58
CA LYS A 91 -23.02 12.21 6.40
C LYS A 91 -23.79 12.63 5.15
N THR A 92 -23.41 13.79 4.60
CA THR A 92 -23.83 14.25 3.28
C THR A 92 -22.61 14.68 2.49
N ASP A 93 -22.67 14.59 1.16
CA ASP A 93 -21.53 14.95 0.29
C ASP A 93 -21.07 16.41 0.51
N ALA A 94 -21.97 17.31 0.88
CA ALA A 94 -21.64 18.70 1.23
C ALA A 94 -20.83 18.79 2.52
N MET A 95 -21.12 17.94 3.50
CA MET A 95 -20.37 17.87 4.76
C MET A 95 -19.01 17.21 4.55
N ASP A 96 -18.89 16.25 3.63
CA ASP A 96 -17.62 15.66 3.26
C ASP A 96 -16.67 16.71 2.63
N ALA A 97 -17.15 17.55 1.71
CA ALA A 97 -16.40 18.68 1.15
C ALA A 97 -15.98 19.72 2.22
N GLN A 98 -16.85 20.03 3.18
CA GLN A 98 -16.55 20.89 4.30
C GLN A 98 -15.46 20.28 5.22
N ALA A 99 -15.57 19.00 5.56
CA ALA A 99 -14.58 18.30 6.37
C ALA A 99 -13.19 18.29 5.71
N ILE A 100 -13.14 18.13 4.37
CA ILE A 100 -11.91 18.24 3.58
C ILE A 100 -11.34 19.66 3.70
N TRP A 101 -12.17 20.69 3.58
CA TRP A 101 -11.74 22.08 3.69
C TRP A 101 -11.16 22.39 5.08
N VAL A 102 -11.84 21.97 6.16
CA VAL A 102 -11.35 22.13 7.54
C VAL A 102 -10.03 21.40 7.76
N ALA A 103 -9.95 20.13 7.31
CA ALA A 103 -8.76 19.30 7.44
C ALA A 103 -7.55 19.87 6.67
N ALA A 104 -7.80 20.55 5.54
CA ALA A 104 -6.74 21.16 4.73
C ALA A 104 -5.98 22.26 5.45
N GLN A 105 -6.62 22.96 6.36
CA GLN A 105 -6.06 24.07 7.13
C GLN A 105 -5.27 23.61 8.36
N GLN A 106 -5.34 22.32 8.72
CA GLN A 106 -4.63 21.80 9.88
C GLN A 106 -3.14 21.63 9.60
N PRO A 107 -2.24 22.30 10.34
CA PRO A 107 -0.80 22.28 10.07
C PRO A 107 -0.17 20.91 10.34
N HIS A 108 -0.77 20.09 11.20
CA HIS A 108 -0.26 18.77 11.56
C HIS A 108 -0.69 17.66 10.59
N ILE A 109 -1.62 17.93 9.66
CA ILE A 109 -2.04 16.94 8.67
C ILE A 109 -1.08 16.97 7.48
N GLN A 110 -0.26 15.92 7.40
CA GLN A 110 0.68 15.74 6.30
C GLN A 110 -0.07 15.27 5.04
N ALA A 111 0.14 15.99 3.94
CA ALA A 111 -0.43 15.63 2.65
C ALA A 111 0.16 14.31 2.11
N VAL A 112 -0.63 13.62 1.31
CA VAL A 112 -0.19 12.48 0.50
C VAL A 112 0.40 13.02 -0.79
N SER A 113 1.58 12.53 -1.18
CA SER A 113 2.22 12.91 -2.45
C SER A 113 1.35 12.51 -3.63
N VAL A 114 1.20 13.41 -4.60
CA VAL A 114 0.48 13.11 -5.84
C VAL A 114 1.32 12.16 -6.68
N LYS A 115 0.79 10.98 -6.95
CA LYS A 115 1.47 9.96 -7.75
C LYS A 115 1.50 10.34 -9.23
N THR A 116 2.61 10.03 -9.89
CA THR A 116 2.69 10.01 -11.34
C THR A 116 1.84 8.89 -11.92
N GLU A 117 1.52 8.95 -13.22
CA GLU A 117 0.78 7.88 -13.90
C GLU A 117 1.52 6.55 -13.83
N ARG A 118 2.85 6.58 -13.96
CA ARG A 118 3.71 5.40 -13.84
C ARG A 118 3.63 4.77 -12.43
N GLN A 119 3.65 5.59 -11.39
CA GLN A 119 3.47 5.10 -10.00
C GLN A 119 2.08 4.52 -9.77
N GLN A 120 1.03 5.15 -10.31
CA GLN A 120 -0.33 4.60 -10.25
C GLN A 120 -0.45 3.27 -11.00
N ALA A 121 0.12 3.17 -12.21
CA ALA A 121 0.15 1.93 -12.98
C ALA A 121 0.86 0.80 -12.22
N CYS A 122 2.01 1.10 -11.61
CA CYS A 122 2.73 0.15 -10.77
C CYS A 122 1.86 -0.36 -9.60
N MET A 123 1.19 0.55 -8.87
CA MET A 123 0.30 0.16 -7.77
C MET A 123 -0.94 -0.60 -8.24
N ALA A 124 -1.47 -0.29 -9.43
CA ALA A 124 -2.56 -1.06 -10.04
C ALA A 124 -2.12 -2.51 -10.34
N LEU A 125 -0.92 -2.70 -10.90
CA LEU A 125 -0.35 -4.04 -11.13
C LEU A 125 -0.18 -4.82 -9.82
N HIS A 126 0.29 -4.17 -8.73
CA HIS A 126 0.32 -4.79 -7.40
C HIS A 126 -1.08 -5.18 -6.90
N GLY A 127 -2.07 -4.32 -7.12
CA GLY A 127 -3.47 -4.59 -6.79
C GLY A 127 -4.02 -5.81 -7.53
N MET A 128 -3.86 -5.84 -8.85
CA MET A 128 -4.28 -6.97 -9.71
C MET A 128 -3.58 -8.27 -9.30
N ARG A 129 -2.26 -8.25 -9.12
CA ARG A 129 -1.50 -9.42 -8.68
C ARG A 129 -2.02 -9.96 -7.35
N ARG A 130 -2.30 -9.09 -6.39
CA ARG A 130 -2.85 -9.49 -5.08
C ARG A 130 -4.24 -10.11 -5.20
N GLN A 131 -5.08 -9.57 -6.08
CA GLN A 131 -6.41 -10.12 -6.36
C GLN A 131 -6.31 -11.51 -6.97
N LEU A 132 -5.48 -11.70 -8.01
CA LEU A 132 -5.26 -12.99 -8.66
C LEU A 132 -4.70 -14.04 -7.67
N MET A 133 -3.77 -13.63 -6.79
CA MET A 133 -3.28 -14.52 -5.73
C MET A 133 -4.38 -14.96 -4.77
N LYS A 134 -5.29 -14.06 -4.39
CA LYS A 134 -6.46 -14.40 -3.56
C LYS A 134 -7.37 -15.41 -4.26
N MET A 135 -7.68 -15.15 -5.54
CA MET A 135 -8.51 -16.05 -6.37
C MET A 135 -7.86 -17.43 -6.48
N ARG A 136 -6.55 -17.51 -6.75
CA ARG A 136 -5.81 -18.76 -6.83
C ARG A 136 -5.87 -19.54 -5.52
N VAL A 137 -5.65 -18.87 -4.36
CA VAL A 137 -5.73 -19.53 -3.04
C VAL A 137 -7.15 -20.04 -2.78
N MET A 138 -8.17 -19.24 -3.08
CA MET A 138 -9.57 -19.63 -2.94
C MET A 138 -9.90 -20.86 -3.79
N GLN A 139 -9.56 -20.86 -5.07
CA GLN A 139 -9.77 -21.98 -5.99
C GLN A 139 -9.02 -23.25 -5.54
N THR A 140 -7.77 -23.10 -5.10
CA THR A 140 -6.94 -24.20 -4.61
C THR A 140 -7.53 -24.83 -3.35
N ASN A 141 -8.04 -24.02 -2.42
CA ASN A 141 -8.66 -24.53 -1.18
C ASN A 141 -10.02 -25.17 -1.44
N ALA A 142 -10.84 -24.58 -2.31
CA ALA A 142 -12.11 -25.17 -2.72
C ALA A 142 -11.90 -26.55 -3.37
N LEU A 143 -10.90 -26.65 -4.26
CA LEU A 143 -10.58 -27.92 -4.90
C LEU A 143 -10.14 -29.00 -3.90
N ARG A 144 -9.34 -28.64 -2.88
CA ARG A 144 -8.99 -29.56 -1.79
C ARG A 144 -10.21 -30.02 -1.00
N GLY A 145 -11.12 -29.09 -0.69
CA GLY A 145 -12.35 -29.42 0.03
C GLY A 145 -13.21 -30.41 -0.75
N ILE A 146 -13.44 -30.15 -2.05
CA ILE A 146 -14.21 -31.05 -2.92
C ILE A 146 -13.59 -32.45 -2.95
N LEU A 147 -12.28 -32.56 -3.20
CA LEU A 147 -11.61 -33.86 -3.27
C LEU A 147 -11.60 -34.61 -1.93
N ALA A 148 -11.53 -33.89 -0.81
CA ALA A 148 -11.56 -34.47 0.52
C ALA A 148 -12.92 -35.13 0.83
N GLU A 149 -14.06 -34.63 0.31
CA GLU A 149 -15.38 -35.26 0.44
C GLU A 149 -15.44 -36.66 -0.23
N PHE A 150 -14.56 -36.91 -1.18
CA PHE A 150 -14.40 -38.21 -1.83
C PHE A 150 -13.18 -39.02 -1.33
N GLY A 151 -12.68 -38.69 -0.14
CA GLY A 151 -11.55 -39.38 0.48
C GLY A 151 -10.20 -39.13 -0.12
N ILE A 152 -10.07 -38.15 -1.03
CA ILE A 152 -8.80 -37.81 -1.71
C ILE A 152 -8.14 -36.63 -0.98
N ALA A 153 -7.14 -36.93 -0.16
CA ALA A 153 -6.39 -35.93 0.61
C ALA A 153 -5.28 -35.31 -0.23
N MET A 154 -5.37 -33.99 -0.46
CA MET A 154 -4.39 -33.26 -1.25
C MET A 154 -3.39 -32.49 -0.37
N PRO A 155 -2.11 -32.45 -0.74
CA PRO A 155 -1.07 -31.79 0.06
C PRO A 155 -1.28 -30.28 0.14
N VAL A 156 -0.76 -29.67 1.24
CA VAL A 156 -0.80 -28.23 1.46
C VAL A 156 0.18 -27.54 0.51
N GLY A 157 -0.22 -26.37 0.02
CA GLY A 157 0.59 -25.55 -0.92
C GLY A 157 0.17 -25.75 -2.37
N HIS A 158 0.15 -24.64 -3.09
CA HIS A 158 -0.28 -24.58 -4.49
C HIS A 158 0.60 -25.48 -5.41
N LYS A 159 1.93 -25.36 -5.28
CA LYS A 159 2.88 -26.13 -6.12
C LYS A 159 2.74 -27.64 -5.90
N GLN A 160 2.60 -28.08 -4.66
CA GLN A 160 2.45 -29.49 -4.33
C GLN A 160 1.13 -30.05 -4.84
N LEU A 161 0.04 -29.32 -4.66
CA LEU A 161 -1.26 -29.72 -5.21
C LEU A 161 -1.16 -29.93 -6.72
N LEU A 162 -0.64 -28.97 -7.49
CA LEU A 162 -0.54 -29.09 -8.95
C LEU A 162 0.40 -30.24 -9.41
N LYS A 163 1.42 -30.55 -8.61
CA LYS A 163 2.35 -31.65 -8.89
C LYS A 163 1.69 -33.03 -8.74
N THR A 164 0.78 -33.16 -7.73
CA THR A 164 0.22 -34.47 -7.37
C THR A 164 -1.17 -34.72 -7.95
N ILE A 165 -1.94 -33.66 -8.27
CA ILE A 165 -3.36 -33.77 -8.58
C ILE A 165 -3.66 -34.65 -9.79
N GLN A 166 -2.85 -34.64 -10.83
CA GLN A 166 -3.08 -35.43 -12.03
C GLN A 166 -2.98 -36.94 -11.72
N GLY A 167 -1.99 -37.34 -10.93
CA GLY A 167 -1.83 -38.74 -10.48
C GLY A 167 -2.98 -39.18 -9.57
N GLU A 168 -3.41 -38.33 -8.64
CA GLU A 168 -4.54 -38.64 -7.76
C GLU A 168 -5.88 -38.72 -8.52
N LEU A 169 -6.09 -37.90 -9.54
CA LEU A 169 -7.28 -37.98 -10.39
C LEU A 169 -7.28 -39.28 -11.23
N ALA A 170 -6.16 -39.65 -11.81
CA ALA A 170 -6.05 -40.90 -12.58
C ALA A 170 -6.33 -42.12 -11.67
N ARG A 171 -5.78 -42.13 -10.47
CA ARG A 171 -6.04 -43.17 -9.47
C ARG A 171 -7.52 -43.20 -9.05
N ALA A 172 -8.12 -42.04 -8.81
CA ALA A 172 -9.52 -41.94 -8.40
C ALA A 172 -10.48 -42.44 -9.50
N GLN A 173 -10.16 -42.18 -10.77
CA GLN A 173 -10.90 -42.71 -11.92
C GLN A 173 -10.76 -44.24 -12.02
N GLN A 174 -9.56 -44.80 -11.85
CA GLN A 174 -9.36 -46.27 -11.84
C GLN A 174 -10.11 -46.98 -10.73
N LEU A 175 -10.29 -46.32 -9.59
CA LEU A 175 -10.99 -46.86 -8.42
C LEU A 175 -12.49 -46.48 -8.34
N ASP A 176 -13.01 -45.81 -9.38
CA ASP A 176 -14.37 -45.29 -9.46
C ASP A 176 -14.78 -44.45 -8.21
N LEU A 177 -13.84 -43.67 -7.69
CA LEU A 177 -14.05 -42.84 -6.49
C LEU A 177 -14.73 -41.51 -6.83
N LEU A 178 -14.69 -41.05 -8.07
CA LEU A 178 -15.23 -39.76 -8.50
C LEU A 178 -16.22 -39.96 -9.66
N PRO A 179 -17.42 -39.34 -9.60
CA PRO A 179 -18.33 -39.27 -10.74
C PRO A 179 -17.67 -38.60 -11.96
N ALA A 180 -17.95 -39.12 -13.15
CA ALA A 180 -17.30 -38.64 -14.39
C ALA A 180 -17.52 -37.12 -14.62
N ASP A 181 -18.73 -36.60 -14.36
CA ASP A 181 -19.04 -35.18 -14.49
C ASP A 181 -18.23 -34.30 -13.53
N LEU A 182 -17.96 -34.83 -12.33
CA LEU A 182 -17.12 -34.14 -11.35
C LEU A 182 -15.64 -34.11 -11.78
N VAL A 183 -15.14 -35.18 -12.38
CA VAL A 183 -13.76 -35.23 -12.94
C VAL A 183 -13.58 -34.14 -14.00
N ILE A 184 -14.55 -33.97 -14.90
CA ILE A 184 -14.51 -32.90 -15.92
C ILE A 184 -14.44 -31.53 -15.24
N SER A 185 -15.30 -31.27 -14.28
CA SER A 185 -15.36 -29.98 -13.55
C SER A 185 -14.06 -29.69 -12.77
N VAL A 186 -13.47 -30.73 -12.15
CA VAL A 186 -12.18 -30.62 -11.46
C VAL A 186 -11.04 -30.30 -12.45
N GLN A 187 -11.00 -30.92 -13.62
CA GLN A 187 -10.00 -30.62 -14.65
C GLN A 187 -10.11 -29.18 -15.15
N GLU A 188 -11.33 -28.67 -15.35
CA GLU A 188 -11.56 -27.25 -15.69
C GLU A 188 -11.08 -26.31 -14.59
N GLN A 189 -11.31 -26.68 -13.33
CA GLN A 189 -10.83 -25.87 -12.22
C GLN A 189 -9.30 -25.84 -12.13
N ILE A 190 -8.64 -26.95 -12.43
CA ILE A 190 -7.16 -27.01 -12.54
C ILE A 190 -6.68 -26.08 -13.67
N LYS A 191 -7.32 -26.08 -14.83
CA LYS A 191 -7.00 -25.15 -15.94
C LYS A 191 -7.11 -23.69 -15.49
N ARG A 192 -8.19 -23.33 -14.77
CA ARG A 192 -8.37 -21.97 -14.19
C ARG A 192 -7.27 -21.60 -13.21
N ILE A 193 -6.89 -22.52 -12.32
CA ILE A 193 -5.80 -22.31 -11.36
C ILE A 193 -4.47 -22.05 -12.08
N ASN A 194 -4.16 -22.81 -13.14
CA ASN A 194 -2.96 -22.64 -13.96
C ASN A 194 -2.99 -21.28 -14.71
N GLY A 195 -4.15 -20.88 -15.26
CA GLY A 195 -4.33 -19.57 -15.88
C GLY A 195 -4.07 -18.44 -14.90
N LEU A 196 -4.63 -18.52 -13.69
CA LEU A 196 -4.36 -17.53 -12.63
C LEU A 196 -2.86 -17.44 -12.28
N GLN A 197 -2.15 -18.57 -12.26
CA GLN A 197 -0.70 -18.57 -12.03
C GLN A 197 0.05 -17.87 -13.17
N SER A 198 -0.30 -18.17 -14.42
CA SER A 198 0.29 -17.51 -15.60
C SER A 198 0.09 -15.99 -15.57
N ASP A 199 -1.12 -15.53 -15.22
CA ASP A 199 -1.41 -14.10 -15.08
C ASP A 199 -0.60 -13.43 -13.96
N ILE A 200 -0.46 -14.11 -12.81
CA ILE A 200 0.37 -13.64 -11.70
C ILE A 200 1.83 -13.47 -12.14
N ASP A 201 2.36 -14.43 -12.89
CA ASP A 201 3.74 -14.42 -13.36
C ASP A 201 3.94 -13.34 -14.44
N SER A 202 2.98 -13.16 -15.34
CA SER A 202 2.98 -12.08 -16.34
C SER A 202 3.03 -10.69 -15.67
N ILE A 203 2.22 -10.46 -14.64
CA ILE A 203 2.27 -9.19 -13.89
C ILE A 203 3.61 -9.04 -13.18
N ALA A 204 4.16 -10.11 -12.61
CA ALA A 204 5.47 -10.06 -11.97
C ALA A 204 6.58 -9.64 -12.96
N GLN A 205 6.56 -10.15 -14.20
CA GLN A 205 7.51 -9.73 -15.24
C GLN A 205 7.37 -8.25 -15.60
N ARG A 206 6.12 -7.73 -15.72
CA ARG A 206 5.90 -6.29 -15.96
C ARG A 206 6.45 -5.43 -14.83
N LEU A 207 6.27 -5.83 -13.58
CA LEU A 207 6.85 -5.14 -12.43
C LEU A 207 8.39 -5.17 -12.47
N LEU A 208 9.01 -6.31 -12.86
CA LEU A 208 10.45 -6.41 -13.06
C LEU A 208 10.97 -5.45 -14.11
N PHE A 209 10.26 -5.32 -15.22
CA PHE A 209 10.61 -4.35 -16.27
C PHE A 209 10.60 -2.92 -15.73
N MET A 210 9.53 -2.53 -14.99
CA MET A 210 9.46 -1.20 -14.36
C MET A 210 10.61 -0.93 -13.40
N ILE A 211 11.05 -1.95 -12.65
CA ILE A 211 12.18 -1.83 -11.71
C ILE A 211 13.49 -1.59 -12.44
N ARG A 212 13.72 -2.24 -13.58
CA ARG A 212 14.95 -2.08 -14.39
C ARG A 212 15.12 -0.65 -14.92
N GLU A 213 14.02 0.03 -15.15
CA GLU A 213 14.01 1.41 -15.66
C GLU A 213 13.99 2.49 -14.57
N ASP A 214 13.87 2.11 -13.30
CA ASP A 214 13.70 3.06 -12.19
C ASP A 214 14.89 2.99 -11.22
N ARG A 215 15.71 4.06 -11.21
CA ARG A 215 16.92 4.14 -10.37
C ARG A 215 16.60 4.04 -8.87
N GLN A 216 15.47 4.58 -8.42
CA GLN A 216 15.08 4.54 -7.02
C GLN A 216 14.71 3.11 -6.60
N MET A 217 13.95 2.39 -7.44
CA MET A 217 13.63 0.99 -7.21
C MET A 217 14.88 0.12 -7.17
N GLN A 218 15.83 0.35 -8.08
CA GLN A 218 17.11 -0.37 -8.11
C GLN A 218 17.94 -0.10 -6.85
N ALA A 219 18.02 1.16 -6.40
CA ALA A 219 18.81 1.54 -5.23
C ALA A 219 18.35 0.82 -3.96
N ILE A 220 17.04 0.75 -3.71
CA ILE A 220 16.53 0.10 -2.48
C ILE A 220 16.52 -1.42 -2.54
N ARG A 221 16.63 -2.04 -3.73
CA ARG A 221 16.79 -3.50 -3.85
C ARG A 221 18.07 -4.03 -3.21
N GLN A 222 19.07 -3.20 -3.03
CA GLN A 222 20.32 -3.55 -2.34
C GLN A 222 20.12 -3.76 -0.83
N ILE A 223 19.02 -3.25 -0.26
CA ILE A 223 18.72 -3.39 1.16
C ILE A 223 18.26 -4.83 1.44
N PRO A 224 18.92 -5.57 2.35
CA PRO A 224 18.49 -6.91 2.73
C PRO A 224 17.02 -6.93 3.18
N GLY A 225 16.24 -7.84 2.56
CA GLY A 225 14.80 -7.94 2.79
C GLY A 225 13.94 -7.07 1.88
N VAL A 226 14.53 -6.24 1.02
CA VAL A 226 13.77 -5.53 -0.02
C VAL A 226 13.93 -6.29 -1.33
N GLY A 227 12.99 -7.17 -1.60
CA GLY A 227 12.89 -7.84 -2.90
C GLY A 227 12.21 -6.95 -3.95
N GLU A 228 12.03 -7.48 -5.13
CA GLU A 228 11.44 -6.77 -6.29
C GLU A 228 10.08 -6.17 -6.00
N LEU A 229 9.17 -6.96 -5.43
CA LEU A 229 7.84 -6.47 -5.03
C LEU A 229 7.93 -5.39 -3.95
N GLY A 230 8.88 -5.52 -3.01
CA GLY A 230 9.09 -4.52 -1.97
C GLY A 230 9.59 -3.20 -2.53
N ALA A 231 10.55 -3.25 -3.45
CA ALA A 231 11.14 -2.07 -4.07
C ALA A 231 10.10 -1.30 -4.90
N SER A 232 9.42 -1.99 -5.82
CA SER A 232 8.43 -1.35 -6.69
C SER A 232 7.24 -0.80 -5.90
N ALA A 233 6.74 -1.55 -4.91
CA ALA A 233 5.63 -1.08 -4.08
C ALA A 233 6.00 0.12 -3.20
N LEU A 234 7.19 0.13 -2.57
CA LEU A 234 7.64 1.25 -1.73
C LEU A 234 7.74 2.55 -2.54
N VAL A 235 8.45 2.53 -3.67
CA VAL A 235 8.62 3.73 -4.51
C VAL A 235 7.29 4.20 -5.08
N ALA A 236 6.46 3.29 -5.61
CA ALA A 236 5.20 3.65 -6.23
C ALA A 236 4.12 4.11 -5.24
N ALA A 237 4.07 3.53 -4.02
CA ALA A 237 3.06 3.90 -3.04
C ALA A 237 3.35 5.22 -2.34
N VAL A 238 4.63 5.51 -2.08
CA VAL A 238 5.05 6.70 -1.31
C VAL A 238 5.18 7.93 -2.19
N GLY A 239 5.75 7.77 -3.39
CA GLY A 239 6.00 8.84 -4.33
C GLY A 239 7.19 9.71 -3.92
N ASP A 240 7.00 10.58 -2.93
CA ASP A 240 8.04 11.48 -2.42
C ASP A 240 8.41 11.14 -0.97
N PHE A 241 9.64 10.68 -0.77
CA PHE A 241 10.18 10.35 0.54
C PHE A 241 10.71 11.57 1.31
N SER A 242 10.95 12.70 0.65
CA SER A 242 11.37 13.95 1.29
C SER A 242 10.26 14.55 2.16
N ALA A 243 9.00 14.22 1.87
CA ALA A 243 7.85 14.61 2.66
C ALA A 243 7.90 14.12 4.12
N PHE A 244 8.74 13.11 4.43
CA PHE A 244 8.93 12.62 5.79
C PHE A 244 10.19 13.22 6.42
N LYS A 245 10.05 13.85 7.58
CA LYS A 245 11.15 14.47 8.33
C LYS A 245 12.23 13.46 8.76
N SER A 246 11.87 12.19 8.90
CA SER A 246 12.79 11.14 9.35
C SER A 246 12.30 9.74 8.98
N GLY A 247 13.21 8.76 8.96
CA GLY A 247 12.86 7.35 8.80
C GLY A 247 11.96 6.81 9.93
N ARG A 248 11.98 7.41 11.13
CA ARG A 248 11.04 7.06 12.21
C ARG A 248 9.62 7.47 11.84
N GLN A 249 9.44 8.65 11.26
CA GLN A 249 8.13 9.12 10.79
C GLN A 249 7.60 8.23 9.66
N PHE A 250 8.46 7.85 8.73
CA PHE A 250 8.09 6.91 7.66
C PHE A 250 7.69 5.53 8.21
N ALA A 251 8.47 4.94 9.12
CA ALA A 251 8.14 3.67 9.78
C ALA A 251 6.82 3.74 10.57
N SER A 252 6.54 4.89 11.20
CA SER A 252 5.25 5.15 11.85
C SER A 252 4.11 5.21 10.85
N ARG A 253 4.31 5.87 9.71
CA ARG A 253 3.32 5.95 8.61
C ARG A 253 2.95 4.57 8.05
N VAL A 254 3.89 3.63 8.02
CA VAL A 254 3.65 2.24 7.61
C VAL A 254 3.06 1.38 8.75
N GLY A 255 3.03 1.92 9.97
CA GLY A 255 2.47 1.25 11.14
C GLY A 255 3.38 0.19 11.75
N LEU A 256 4.70 0.37 11.64
CA LEU A 256 5.73 -0.50 12.21
C LEU A 256 6.28 0.01 13.56
N THR A 257 5.71 1.06 14.13
CA THR A 257 6.04 1.58 15.44
C THR A 257 5.04 1.09 16.50
N PRO A 258 5.46 0.91 17.76
CA PRO A 258 4.55 0.55 18.84
C PRO A 258 3.40 1.56 18.97
N ARG A 259 2.21 1.07 19.29
CA ARG A 259 1.11 1.90 19.75
C ARG A 259 1.37 2.25 21.22
N GLN A 260 1.20 3.51 21.54
CA GLN A 260 1.28 4.00 22.92
C GLN A 260 -0.11 4.29 23.44
N VAL A 261 -0.37 3.90 24.65
CA VAL A 261 -1.52 4.30 25.46
C VAL A 261 -0.99 4.82 26.79
N GLY A 262 -1.61 5.85 27.30
CA GLY A 262 -1.15 6.43 28.56
C GLY A 262 -2.25 7.30 29.16
N THR A 263 -2.22 7.36 30.49
CA THR A 263 -3.09 8.24 31.29
C THR A 263 -2.29 8.66 32.52
N GLY A 264 -2.48 9.88 32.99
CA GLY A 264 -1.82 10.38 34.20
C GLY A 264 -0.27 10.29 34.19
N GLY A 265 0.37 10.56 33.04
CA GLY A 265 1.84 10.52 32.91
C GLY A 265 2.45 9.12 32.77
N LYS A 266 1.67 8.02 32.92
CA LYS A 266 2.14 6.65 32.72
C LYS A 266 1.90 6.23 31.28
N THR A 267 2.98 5.88 30.56
CA THR A 267 2.92 5.42 29.16
C THR A 267 3.18 3.93 29.07
N GLN A 268 2.27 3.19 28.43
CA GLN A 268 2.44 1.78 28.11
C GLN A 268 2.62 1.60 26.61
N GLN A 269 3.66 0.85 26.22
CA GLN A 269 3.87 0.46 24.83
C GLN A 269 3.18 -0.88 24.54
N LEU A 270 2.38 -0.89 23.49
CA LEU A 270 1.67 -2.08 22.99
C LEU A 270 2.35 -2.61 21.73
N GLY A 271 1.74 -3.62 21.09
CA GLY A 271 2.17 -4.07 19.78
C GLY A 271 2.17 -2.95 18.73
N ILE A 272 2.66 -3.21 17.51
CA ILE A 272 2.71 -2.21 16.44
C ILE A 272 1.34 -1.61 16.14
N SER A 273 1.33 -0.34 15.74
CA SER A 273 0.11 0.43 15.53
C SER A 273 -0.78 -0.13 14.41
N LYS A 274 -0.18 -0.83 13.44
CA LYS A 274 -0.82 -1.36 12.22
C LYS A 274 -1.57 -0.29 11.39
N ARG A 275 -1.37 0.99 11.68
CA ARG A 275 -1.92 2.12 10.91
C ARG A 275 -1.21 2.24 9.56
N GLY A 276 -1.84 2.90 8.60
CA GLY A 276 -1.28 3.13 7.27
C GLY A 276 -1.35 1.91 6.34
N ASP A 277 -0.49 1.87 5.33
CA ASP A 277 -0.56 0.89 4.25
C ASP A 277 -0.24 -0.54 4.72
N SER A 278 -1.27 -1.39 4.74
CA SER A 278 -1.14 -2.79 5.15
C SER A 278 -0.33 -3.63 4.16
N TYR A 279 -0.35 -3.28 2.87
CA TYR A 279 0.39 -4.02 1.85
C TYR A 279 1.88 -3.78 1.97
N LEU A 280 2.31 -2.51 2.09
CA LEU A 280 3.72 -2.18 2.32
C LEU A 280 4.25 -2.85 3.61
N ARG A 281 3.47 -2.78 4.68
CA ARG A 281 3.83 -3.45 5.94
C ARG A 281 3.99 -4.96 5.77
N THR A 282 3.09 -5.63 5.02
CA THR A 282 3.18 -7.06 4.73
C THR A 282 4.46 -7.39 3.97
N LEU A 283 4.82 -6.61 2.95
CA LEU A 283 6.04 -6.82 2.18
C LEU A 283 7.31 -6.64 3.02
N LEU A 284 7.35 -5.60 3.87
CA LEU A 284 8.47 -5.35 4.77
C LEU A 284 8.64 -6.46 5.82
N ILE A 285 7.53 -6.95 6.39
CA ILE A 285 7.54 -8.07 7.34
C ILE A 285 7.97 -9.37 6.66
N ALA A 286 7.47 -9.65 5.46
CA ALA A 286 7.88 -10.82 4.67
C ALA A 286 9.37 -10.77 4.33
N GLY A 287 9.87 -9.60 3.91
CA GLY A 287 11.30 -9.37 3.67
C GLY A 287 12.15 -9.57 4.91
N ALA A 288 11.71 -9.07 6.08
CA ALA A 288 12.39 -9.30 7.35
C ALA A 288 12.45 -10.78 7.73
N ARG A 289 11.36 -11.53 7.55
CA ARG A 289 11.34 -12.99 7.76
C ARG A 289 12.32 -13.71 6.85
N ALA A 290 12.38 -13.34 5.56
CA ALA A 290 13.32 -13.93 4.61
C ALA A 290 14.79 -13.67 4.99
N VAL A 291 15.10 -12.49 5.54
CA VAL A 291 16.46 -12.20 6.05
C VAL A 291 16.80 -13.05 7.27
N ILE A 292 15.87 -13.19 8.22
CA ILE A 292 16.10 -14.00 9.44
C ILE A 292 16.22 -15.50 9.11
N ALA A 293 15.52 -15.97 8.08
CA ALA A 293 15.58 -17.38 7.65
C ALA A 293 16.90 -17.77 6.97
N LYS A 294 17.73 -16.80 6.54
CA LYS A 294 19.05 -17.08 5.96
C LYS A 294 20.01 -17.63 7.03
N SER A 295 20.93 -18.49 6.61
CA SER A 295 21.96 -19.09 7.48
C SER A 295 22.89 -18.04 8.08
N THR A 296 23.28 -17.03 7.27
CA THR A 296 24.16 -15.95 7.72
C THR A 296 23.34 -14.77 8.21
N LYS A 297 23.27 -14.58 9.52
CA LYS A 297 22.60 -13.46 10.17
C LYS A 297 23.61 -12.40 10.61
N SER A 298 23.14 -11.16 10.74
CA SER A 298 23.96 -10.13 11.39
C SER A 298 23.99 -10.35 12.91
N LYS A 299 25.10 -9.97 13.55
CA LYS A 299 25.28 -10.03 15.01
C LYS A 299 24.10 -9.37 15.76
N TRP A 300 23.58 -8.26 15.22
CA TRP A 300 22.42 -7.56 15.79
C TRP A 300 21.15 -8.45 15.78
N ILE A 301 20.91 -9.23 14.72
CA ILE A 301 19.75 -10.13 14.64
C ILE A 301 19.92 -11.28 15.63
N GLU A 302 21.11 -11.87 15.71
CA GLU A 302 21.43 -12.96 16.62
C GLU A 302 21.18 -12.56 18.08
N LEU A 303 21.78 -11.45 18.52
CA LEU A 303 21.61 -10.91 19.88
C LEU A 303 20.15 -10.56 20.21
N LEU A 304 19.34 -10.16 19.22
CA LEU A 304 17.92 -9.92 19.45
C LEU A 304 17.13 -11.23 19.59
N LEU A 305 17.47 -12.26 18.83
CA LEU A 305 16.80 -13.57 18.90
C LEU A 305 17.05 -14.29 20.22
N GLU A 306 18.20 -14.07 20.87
CA GLU A 306 18.52 -14.60 22.19
C GLU A 306 17.58 -14.07 23.30
N ARG A 307 17.11 -12.83 23.19
CA ARG A 307 16.38 -12.14 24.28
C ARG A 307 14.96 -11.68 23.90
N ARG A 308 14.52 -11.89 22.68
CA ARG A 308 13.19 -11.45 22.22
C ARG A 308 12.54 -12.52 21.36
N HIS A 309 11.21 -12.62 21.50
CA HIS A 309 10.42 -13.53 20.70
C HIS A 309 10.58 -13.24 19.19
N TYR A 310 10.63 -14.28 18.36
CA TYR A 310 10.84 -14.22 16.91
C TYR A 310 10.04 -13.12 16.21
N ASN A 311 8.72 -13.01 16.45
CA ASN A 311 7.89 -12.00 15.81
C ASN A 311 8.26 -10.56 16.20
N VAL A 312 8.80 -10.33 17.39
CA VAL A 312 9.31 -9.01 17.83
C VAL A 312 10.55 -8.65 17.02
N VAL A 313 11.46 -9.61 16.81
CA VAL A 313 12.67 -9.43 16.00
C VAL A 313 12.31 -9.16 14.55
N VAL A 314 11.35 -9.92 13.97
CA VAL A 314 10.83 -9.68 12.61
C VAL A 314 10.34 -8.24 12.44
N VAL A 315 9.54 -7.75 13.38
CA VAL A 315 9.00 -6.38 13.31
C VAL A 315 10.09 -5.33 13.50
N ALA A 316 11.04 -5.55 14.41
CA ALA A 316 12.17 -4.65 14.60
C ALA A 316 13.03 -4.55 13.33
N LEU A 317 13.27 -5.68 12.66
CA LEU A 317 13.99 -5.70 11.38
C LEU A 317 13.19 -5.05 10.26
N ALA A 318 11.87 -5.29 10.16
CA ALA A 318 11.00 -4.61 9.20
C ALA A 318 11.02 -3.08 9.39
N ASN A 319 11.03 -2.60 10.64
CA ASN A 319 11.19 -1.18 10.96
C ASN A 319 12.57 -0.66 10.50
N LYS A 320 13.67 -1.42 10.76
CA LYS A 320 15.01 -1.08 10.28
C LYS A 320 15.04 -0.98 8.75
N ILE A 321 14.46 -1.96 8.04
CA ILE A 321 14.36 -1.96 6.57
C ILE A 321 13.63 -0.69 6.08
N ALA A 322 12.46 -0.36 6.66
CA ALA A 322 11.70 0.82 6.30
C ALA A 322 12.51 2.11 6.47
N ARG A 323 13.18 2.27 7.62
CA ARG A 323 14.03 3.44 7.90
C ARG A 323 15.22 3.56 6.97
N THR A 324 15.83 2.44 6.60
CA THR A 324 16.95 2.41 5.65
C THR A 324 16.46 2.77 4.24
N ALA A 325 15.31 2.23 3.80
CA ALA A 325 14.71 2.60 2.52
C ALA A 325 14.40 4.11 2.45
N TRP A 326 13.86 4.68 3.53
CA TRP A 326 13.69 6.13 3.62
C TRP A 326 15.03 6.88 3.49
N ALA A 327 16.07 6.45 4.19
CA ALA A 327 17.37 7.14 4.15
C ALA A 327 17.99 7.12 2.75
N VAL A 328 17.89 5.99 2.03
CA VAL A 328 18.36 5.87 0.65
C VAL A 328 17.57 6.79 -0.29
N LEU A 329 16.24 6.79 -0.20
CA LEU A 329 15.38 7.50 -1.14
C LEU A 329 15.23 8.99 -0.85
N ALA A 330 15.16 9.39 0.43
CA ALA A 330 15.00 10.79 0.80
C ALA A 330 16.32 11.57 0.72
N LYS A 331 17.45 10.91 0.96
CA LYS A 331 18.78 11.55 0.94
C LYS A 331 19.57 11.31 -0.34
N GLY A 332 19.05 10.47 -1.25
CA GLY A 332 19.77 10.07 -2.47
C GLY A 332 21.07 9.30 -2.20
N ALA A 333 21.29 8.81 -0.98
CA ALA A 333 22.49 8.11 -0.59
C ALA A 333 22.47 6.64 -1.04
N ALA A 334 23.63 6.10 -1.45
CA ALA A 334 23.75 4.67 -1.70
C ALA A 334 23.52 3.87 -0.41
N PHE A 335 23.02 2.63 -0.55
CA PHE A 335 22.92 1.71 0.57
C PHE A 335 24.32 1.36 1.10
N ASP A 336 24.53 1.55 2.40
CA ASP A 336 25.80 1.28 3.07
C ASP A 336 25.71 -0.01 3.90
N GLN A 337 26.38 -1.05 3.42
CA GLN A 337 26.40 -2.36 4.06
C GLN A 337 27.09 -2.33 5.43
N ALA A 338 28.10 -1.47 5.62
CA ALA A 338 28.82 -1.35 6.89
C ALA A 338 27.92 -0.76 7.99
N LYS A 339 27.12 0.26 7.65
CA LYS A 339 26.09 0.82 8.56
C LYS A 339 24.94 -0.14 8.80
N TRP A 340 24.62 -1.01 7.84
CA TRP A 340 23.60 -2.02 8.00
C TRP A 340 24.00 -3.10 9.02
N ASN A 341 25.24 -3.58 8.92
CA ASN A 341 25.82 -4.61 9.79
C ASN A 341 27.07 -4.06 10.50
N PRO A 342 26.94 -3.17 11.50
CA PRO A 342 28.11 -2.69 12.23
C PRO A 342 28.81 -3.88 12.90
N ALA A 343 30.12 -3.97 12.70
CA ALA A 343 30.95 -5.07 13.20
C ALA A 343 31.03 -5.10 14.74
N LYS A 344 30.76 -3.96 15.41
CA LYS A 344 30.64 -3.84 16.86
C LYS A 344 29.44 -2.96 17.19
N CYS A 345 28.45 -3.46 17.95
CA CYS A 345 27.68 -2.58 18.81
C CYS A 345 28.65 -2.16 19.91
N GLY A 346 29.02 -0.88 19.94
CA GLY A 346 29.74 -0.33 21.10
C GLY A 346 29.01 -0.72 22.38
N ALA A 347 29.74 -1.09 23.38
CA ALA A 347 29.29 -1.43 24.70
C ALA A 347 28.57 -0.27 25.37
#